data_35e0469f1a3cb5f005106fd528543484
#
_entry.id   35e0469f1a3cb5f005106fd528543484
#
_cell.length_a   1.000
_cell.length_b   1.000
_cell.length_c   1.000
_cell.angle_alpha   90.00
_cell.angle_beta   90.00
_cell.angle_gamma   90.00
#
_symmetry.space_group_name_H-M   'P 1'
#
loop_
_entity.id
_entity.type
_entity.pdbx_description
1 polymer ?
#
loop_
_entity_poly.entity_id
_entity_poly.type
_entity_poly.pdbx_seq_one_letter_code
_entity_poly.pdbx_strand_id
1 'polypeptide(L)'
;GNWRSKEETSPMFLQKCCHDMDLMVWLTGKSCVRLSSFGSLGHFRPENAPAGAAKRCLDGCQAKDRCPYDAEKIYITSEKTGVAQGKTGWPCDVLTLHPTEASIRQAIQEGPYGRCVYRCDNDVVDHQVVSMSFASGATATFTMTAFTQRCYRTVRIMGTMGELEGDMLSDRITVRRFGEPDEVIDL
;
A
#
# COMPACT_ATOMS: atom_id res chain seq x y z
N GLY A 1 7.14 -3.60 -9.91
CA GLY A 1 7.00 -2.49 -9.01
C GLY A 1 8.15 -2.38 -8.04
N ASN A 2 8.16 -1.33 -7.24
CA ASN A 2 9.12 -1.14 -6.17
C ASN A 2 8.75 -2.02 -4.97
N TRP A 3 9.70 -2.21 -4.03
CA TRP A 3 9.51 -2.92 -2.76
C TRP A 3 9.15 -4.41 -2.90
N ARG A 4 9.59 -5.04 -3.97
CA ARG A 4 9.32 -6.44 -4.29
C ARG A 4 10.49 -7.40 -3.97
N SER A 5 11.70 -6.87 -3.82
CA SER A 5 12.92 -7.65 -3.61
C SER A 5 13.73 -7.09 -2.43
N LYS A 6 14.22 -7.99 -1.59
CA LYS A 6 15.09 -7.64 -0.44
C LYS A 6 16.36 -6.95 -0.87
N GLU A 7 16.98 -7.44 -1.94
CA GLU A 7 18.26 -6.95 -2.40
C GLU A 7 18.14 -5.69 -3.27
N GLU A 8 17.21 -5.70 -4.23
CA GLU A 8 17.12 -4.61 -5.21
C GLU A 8 16.34 -3.40 -4.70
N THR A 9 15.30 -3.60 -3.93
CA THR A 9 14.34 -2.53 -3.64
C THR A 9 13.96 -2.40 -2.18
N SER A 10 14.40 -3.28 -1.31
CA SER A 10 13.91 -3.46 0.06
C SER A 10 12.41 -3.81 0.15
N PRO A 11 11.94 -4.46 1.21
CA PRO A 11 10.53 -4.74 1.40
C PRO A 11 9.72 -3.47 1.72
N MET A 12 8.46 -3.46 1.33
CA MET A 12 7.52 -2.37 1.61
C MET A 12 7.44 -2.06 3.12
N PHE A 13 7.51 -3.07 3.95
CA PHE A 13 7.47 -2.90 5.40
C PHE A 13 8.61 -2.01 5.89
N LEU A 14 9.83 -2.23 5.42
CA LEU A 14 10.99 -1.43 5.79
C LEU A 14 10.97 -0.04 5.15
N GLN A 15 10.57 0.07 3.89
CA GLN A 15 10.62 1.33 3.12
C GLN A 15 9.48 2.30 3.46
N LYS A 16 8.32 1.80 3.88
CA LYS A 16 7.13 2.62 4.15
C LYS A 16 6.63 2.50 5.57
N CYS A 17 6.51 1.28 6.08
CA CYS A 17 5.93 1.08 7.40
C CYS A 17 6.88 1.44 8.55
N CYS A 18 8.15 1.77 8.28
CA CYS A 18 9.03 2.36 9.28
C CYS A 18 8.43 3.65 9.86
N HIS A 19 7.78 4.48 9.05
CA HIS A 19 7.07 5.67 9.53
C HIS A 19 5.89 5.30 10.45
N ASP A 20 5.17 4.23 10.11
CA ASP A 20 4.03 3.77 10.91
C ASP A 20 4.50 3.21 12.26
N MET A 21 5.64 2.49 12.28
CA MET A 21 6.24 1.98 13.50
C MET A 21 6.73 3.11 14.40
N ASP A 22 7.38 4.12 13.84
CA ASP A 22 7.82 5.32 14.54
C ASP A 22 6.63 6.08 15.13
N LEU A 23 5.56 6.27 14.34
CA LEU A 23 4.34 6.91 14.80
C LEU A 23 3.73 6.20 16.01
N MET A 24 3.72 4.86 16.05
CA MET A 24 3.21 4.11 17.20
C MET A 24 4.04 4.33 18.46
N VAL A 25 5.36 4.37 18.33
CA VAL A 25 6.26 4.69 19.45
C VAL A 25 6.02 6.13 19.92
N TRP A 26 5.90 7.06 19.00
CA TRP A 26 5.62 8.47 19.31
C TRP A 26 4.27 8.65 20.01
N LEU A 27 3.19 8.06 19.51
CA LEU A 27 1.86 8.15 20.10
C LEU A 27 1.77 7.55 21.51
N THR A 28 2.48 6.44 21.75
CA THR A 28 2.52 5.82 23.08
C THR A 28 3.48 6.51 24.05
N GLY A 29 4.43 7.28 23.52
CA GLY A 29 5.49 7.94 24.30
C GLY A 29 6.39 6.98 25.08
N LYS A 30 6.40 5.68 24.71
CA LYS A 30 7.14 4.63 25.41
C LYS A 30 7.79 3.66 24.45
N SER A 31 8.89 3.05 24.89
CA SER A 31 9.60 2.03 24.12
C SER A 31 8.76 0.76 23.96
N CYS A 32 8.80 0.17 22.78
CA CYS A 32 8.28 -1.17 22.53
C CYS A 32 9.22 -2.19 23.24
N VAL A 33 8.63 -3.01 24.09
CA VAL A 33 9.39 -4.01 24.88
C VAL A 33 9.17 -5.44 24.41
N ARG A 34 8.10 -5.69 23.65
CA ARG A 34 7.80 -7.00 23.06
C ARG A 34 7.08 -6.84 21.72
N LEU A 35 7.47 -7.66 20.76
CA LEU A 35 6.91 -7.63 19.40
C LEU A 35 6.73 -9.06 18.89
N SER A 36 5.62 -9.28 18.21
CA SER A 36 5.37 -10.47 17.39
C SER A 36 4.87 -10.04 16.02
N SER A 37 5.30 -10.72 14.96
CA SER A 37 4.93 -10.37 13.60
C SER A 37 4.69 -11.61 12.76
N PHE A 38 3.63 -11.56 11.94
CA PHE A 38 3.25 -12.60 10.99
C PHE A 38 2.98 -11.98 9.64
N GLY A 39 3.58 -12.53 8.61
CA GLY A 39 3.40 -12.08 7.23
C GLY A 39 3.86 -13.14 6.25
N SER A 40 3.38 -13.06 5.03
CA SER A 40 3.78 -13.97 3.96
C SER A 40 3.69 -13.33 2.59
N LEU A 41 4.34 -13.93 1.61
CA LEU A 41 4.10 -13.71 0.19
C LEU A 41 3.05 -14.74 -0.25
N GLY A 42 1.78 -14.38 -0.21
CA GLY A 42 0.66 -15.28 -0.46
C GLY A 42 0.09 -15.18 -1.87
N HIS A 43 -0.03 -13.98 -2.39
CA HIS A 43 -0.78 -13.71 -3.62
C HIS A 43 0.11 -13.46 -4.85
N PHE A 44 1.13 -12.61 -4.74
CA PHE A 44 1.97 -12.21 -5.88
C PHE A 44 3.05 -13.25 -6.19
N ARG A 45 2.60 -14.46 -6.55
CA ARG A 45 3.41 -15.65 -6.84
C ARG A 45 3.04 -16.24 -8.20
N PRO A 46 3.97 -16.93 -8.87
CA PRO A 46 3.73 -17.53 -10.18
C PRO A 46 2.54 -18.49 -10.23
N GLU A 47 2.30 -19.23 -9.15
CA GLU A 47 1.21 -20.20 -9.03
C GLU A 47 -0.19 -19.54 -9.09
N ASN A 48 -0.27 -18.28 -8.71
CA ASN A 48 -1.51 -17.50 -8.71
C ASN A 48 -1.70 -16.69 -10.00
N ALA A 49 -0.77 -16.78 -10.94
CA ALA A 49 -0.89 -16.07 -12.22
C ALA A 49 -2.12 -16.58 -12.97
N PRO A 50 -3.01 -15.69 -13.45
CA PRO A 50 -4.15 -16.10 -14.27
C PRO A 50 -3.68 -16.88 -15.52
N ALA A 51 -4.51 -17.83 -15.97
CA ALA A 51 -4.23 -18.55 -17.21
C ALA A 51 -4.04 -17.58 -18.39
N GLY A 52 -2.97 -17.76 -19.15
CA GLY A 52 -2.59 -16.88 -20.25
C GLY A 52 -1.85 -15.60 -19.84
N ALA A 53 -1.47 -15.46 -18.57
CA ALA A 53 -0.65 -14.33 -18.13
C ALA A 53 0.73 -14.35 -18.79
N ALA A 54 1.11 -13.26 -19.45
CA ALA A 54 2.42 -13.05 -20.03
C ALA A 54 3.44 -12.57 -18.96
N LYS A 55 4.71 -12.46 -19.35
CA LYS A 55 5.74 -11.89 -18.46
C LYS A 55 5.57 -10.38 -18.24
N ARG A 56 5.00 -9.68 -19.20
CA ARG A 56 4.68 -8.26 -19.16
C ARG A 56 3.26 -8.02 -19.67
N CYS A 57 2.62 -6.96 -19.23
CA CYS A 57 1.23 -6.64 -19.60
C CYS A 57 1.07 -6.37 -21.10
N LEU A 58 2.08 -5.77 -21.75
CA LEU A 58 2.02 -5.45 -23.18
C LEU A 58 2.53 -6.57 -24.11
N ASP A 59 3.01 -7.70 -23.58
CA ASP A 59 3.53 -8.83 -24.37
C ASP A 59 2.42 -9.82 -24.79
N GLY A 60 1.27 -9.33 -25.19
CA GLY A 60 0.16 -10.18 -25.63
C GLY A 60 -0.50 -10.96 -24.47
N CYS A 61 -0.59 -10.38 -23.29
CA CYS A 61 -1.19 -11.01 -22.12
C CYS A 61 -2.67 -11.35 -22.36
N GLN A 62 -3.02 -12.64 -22.40
CA GLN A 62 -4.39 -13.11 -22.59
C GLN A 62 -5.27 -12.96 -21.33
N ALA A 63 -4.65 -12.72 -20.18
CA ALA A 63 -5.36 -12.49 -18.93
C ALA A 63 -5.79 -11.02 -18.74
N LYS A 64 -5.43 -10.12 -19.64
CA LYS A 64 -5.60 -8.67 -19.55
C LYS A 64 -7.00 -8.24 -19.10
N ASP A 65 -8.05 -8.79 -19.70
CA ASP A 65 -9.43 -8.36 -19.42
C ASP A 65 -9.88 -8.65 -17.99
N ARG A 66 -9.35 -9.71 -17.39
CA ARG A 66 -9.71 -10.18 -16.06
C ARG A 66 -8.70 -9.76 -14.99
N CYS A 67 -7.54 -9.24 -15.38
CA CYS A 67 -6.47 -8.91 -14.46
C CYS A 67 -6.71 -7.54 -13.80
N PRO A 68 -6.85 -7.45 -12.47
CA PRO A 68 -6.98 -6.18 -11.77
C PRO A 68 -5.67 -5.38 -11.74
N TYR A 69 -4.55 -6.02 -12.04
CA TYR A 69 -3.21 -5.43 -12.03
C TYR A 69 -2.67 -5.13 -13.43
N ASP A 70 -3.54 -5.12 -14.44
CA ASP A 70 -3.11 -4.79 -15.79
C ASP A 70 -2.60 -3.34 -15.87
N ALA A 71 -1.34 -3.19 -16.28
CA ALA A 71 -0.67 -1.91 -16.28
C ALA A 71 -1.28 -0.92 -17.29
N GLU A 72 -1.79 -1.40 -18.43
CA GLU A 72 -2.44 -0.53 -19.40
C GLU A 72 -3.76 0.01 -18.85
N LYS A 73 -4.53 -0.83 -18.15
CA LYS A 73 -5.73 -0.37 -17.46
C LYS A 73 -5.40 0.68 -16.41
N ILE A 74 -4.43 0.41 -15.54
CA ILE A 74 -4.10 1.28 -14.41
C ILE A 74 -3.54 2.63 -14.88
N TYR A 75 -2.57 2.62 -15.80
CA TYR A 75 -1.80 3.82 -16.12
C TYR A 75 -2.26 4.54 -17.40
N ILE A 76 -3.03 3.87 -18.27
CA ILE A 76 -3.45 4.48 -19.52
C ILE A 76 -4.96 4.72 -19.58
N THR A 77 -5.80 3.67 -19.38
CA THR A 77 -7.22 3.77 -19.71
C THR A 77 -8.14 4.04 -18.52
N SER A 78 -7.68 3.86 -17.29
CA SER A 78 -8.49 4.07 -16.08
C SER A 78 -9.07 5.49 -16.04
N GLU A 79 -10.35 5.62 -15.77
CA GLU A 79 -11.01 6.93 -15.55
C GLU A 79 -10.42 7.69 -14.35
N LYS A 80 -9.91 6.96 -13.34
CA LYS A 80 -9.37 7.56 -12.10
C LYS A 80 -7.89 7.91 -12.20
N THR A 81 -7.10 7.14 -12.92
CA THR A 81 -5.64 7.21 -12.87
C THR A 81 -4.96 7.24 -14.24
N GLY A 82 -5.69 6.98 -15.32
CA GLY A 82 -5.12 6.79 -16.65
C GLY A 82 -4.75 8.10 -17.35
N VAL A 83 -3.58 8.10 -17.98
CA VAL A 83 -3.07 9.26 -18.72
C VAL A 83 -3.95 9.64 -19.92
N ALA A 84 -4.66 8.70 -20.54
CA ALA A 84 -5.62 8.96 -21.62
C ALA A 84 -6.82 9.79 -21.15
N GLN A 85 -7.06 9.87 -19.85
CA GLN A 85 -8.08 10.70 -19.21
C GLN A 85 -7.51 12.04 -18.68
N GLY A 86 -6.31 12.40 -19.10
CA GLY A 86 -5.62 13.60 -18.63
C GLY A 86 -5.06 13.48 -17.20
N LYS A 87 -4.99 12.27 -16.62
CA LYS A 87 -4.46 12.05 -15.27
C LYS A 87 -2.94 11.87 -15.34
N THR A 88 -2.20 12.93 -15.02
CA THR A 88 -0.73 12.97 -15.08
C THR A 88 -0.04 12.88 -13.71
N GLY A 89 -0.79 12.99 -12.61
CA GLY A 89 -0.29 12.79 -11.26
C GLY A 89 -0.14 11.31 -10.88
N TRP A 90 -0.08 11.05 -9.58
CA TRP A 90 0.03 9.67 -9.07
C TRP A 90 -1.12 8.79 -9.58
N PRO A 91 -0.82 7.58 -10.11
CA PRO A 91 0.47 6.88 -10.12
C PRO A 91 1.30 7.05 -11.42
N CYS A 92 0.89 7.83 -12.39
CA CYS A 92 1.58 7.99 -13.68
C CYS A 92 2.93 8.69 -13.54
N ASP A 93 3.03 9.70 -12.67
CA ASP A 93 4.27 10.45 -12.38
C ASP A 93 5.37 9.62 -11.72
N VAL A 94 5.03 8.43 -11.18
CA VAL A 94 6.01 7.45 -10.70
C VAL A 94 6.73 6.73 -11.85
N LEU A 95 6.10 6.62 -13.02
CA LEU A 95 6.68 5.93 -14.18
C LEU A 95 7.58 6.85 -14.99
N THR A 96 7.23 8.11 -15.09
CA THR A 96 7.95 9.11 -15.89
C THR A 96 7.67 10.52 -15.36
N LEU A 97 8.66 11.41 -15.48
CA LEU A 97 8.53 12.82 -15.04
C LEU A 97 7.52 13.60 -15.87
N HIS A 98 7.30 13.20 -17.11
CA HIS A 98 6.36 13.86 -18.02
C HIS A 98 5.37 12.83 -18.59
N PRO A 99 4.31 12.49 -17.84
CA PRO A 99 3.35 11.48 -18.24
C PRO A 99 2.57 11.91 -19.49
N THR A 100 2.80 11.18 -20.58
CA THR A 100 2.00 11.19 -21.81
C THR A 100 1.65 9.75 -22.13
N GLU A 101 0.67 9.50 -22.99
CA GLU A 101 0.36 8.12 -23.36
C GLU A 101 1.57 7.41 -23.96
N ALA A 102 2.35 8.08 -24.80
CA ALA A 102 3.56 7.51 -25.40
C ALA A 102 4.64 7.18 -24.36
N SER A 103 4.94 8.11 -23.45
CA SER A 103 5.97 7.90 -22.44
C SER A 103 5.55 6.83 -21.40
N ILE A 104 4.27 6.76 -21.06
CA ILE A 104 3.73 5.71 -20.18
C ILE A 104 3.78 4.34 -20.87
N ARG A 105 3.40 4.24 -22.16
CA ARG A 105 3.52 2.98 -22.91
C ARG A 105 4.97 2.50 -22.96
N GLN A 106 5.91 3.37 -23.24
CA GLN A 106 7.33 3.04 -23.20
C GLN A 106 7.76 2.57 -21.81
N ALA A 107 7.40 3.29 -20.75
CA ALA A 107 7.73 2.92 -19.38
C ALA A 107 7.13 1.57 -18.96
N ILE A 108 5.92 1.23 -19.43
CA ILE A 108 5.30 -0.09 -19.21
C ILE A 108 6.04 -1.16 -20.06
N GLN A 109 6.42 -0.86 -21.28
CA GLN A 109 7.11 -1.82 -22.15
C GLN A 109 8.49 -2.19 -21.62
N GLU A 110 9.26 -1.24 -21.14
CA GLU A 110 10.67 -1.41 -20.79
C GLU A 110 10.89 -1.49 -19.27
N GLY A 111 10.16 -0.70 -18.51
CA GLY A 111 10.37 -0.48 -17.09
C GLY A 111 9.74 -1.55 -16.17
N PRO A 112 9.97 -1.44 -14.86
CA PRO A 112 9.54 -2.44 -13.89
C PRO A 112 8.02 -2.52 -13.72
N TYR A 113 7.28 -1.44 -13.98
CA TYR A 113 5.83 -1.37 -13.74
C TYR A 113 4.99 -2.10 -14.79
N GLY A 114 5.55 -2.48 -15.92
CA GLY A 114 4.88 -3.32 -16.91
C GLY A 114 5.09 -4.82 -16.71
N ARG A 115 5.93 -5.25 -15.77
CA ARG A 115 6.14 -6.66 -15.44
C ARG A 115 4.89 -7.24 -14.78
N CYS A 116 4.57 -8.49 -15.10
CA CYS A 116 3.47 -9.19 -14.46
C CYS A 116 3.72 -9.33 -12.95
N VAL A 117 2.81 -8.84 -12.12
CA VAL A 117 2.95 -8.86 -10.66
C VAL A 117 3.10 -10.26 -10.07
N TYR A 118 2.57 -11.27 -10.73
CA TYR A 118 2.68 -12.67 -10.33
C TYR A 118 3.98 -13.32 -10.78
N ARG A 119 4.61 -12.82 -11.86
CA ARG A 119 5.82 -13.38 -12.48
C ARG A 119 7.07 -12.53 -12.26
N CYS A 120 6.97 -11.56 -11.36
CA CYS A 120 8.13 -10.84 -10.86
C CYS A 120 8.95 -11.73 -9.92
N ASP A 121 10.16 -11.26 -9.64
CA ASP A 121 11.09 -11.79 -8.65
C ASP A 121 10.73 -11.33 -7.23
N ASN A 122 9.46 -11.52 -6.84
CA ASN A 122 8.97 -11.15 -5.52
C ASN A 122 9.53 -12.10 -4.46
N ASP A 123 10.14 -11.57 -3.42
CA ASP A 123 10.69 -12.33 -2.29
C ASP A 123 10.36 -11.70 -0.93
N VAL A 124 9.43 -10.73 -0.91
CA VAL A 124 9.00 -10.00 0.27
C VAL A 124 7.53 -10.28 0.56
N VAL A 125 7.09 -10.01 1.77
CA VAL A 125 5.69 -10.18 2.18
C VAL A 125 4.77 -9.25 1.40
N ASP A 126 3.57 -9.72 1.04
CA ASP A 126 2.49 -8.92 0.45
C ASP A 126 1.41 -8.53 1.47
N HIS A 127 1.45 -9.12 2.65
CA HIS A 127 0.69 -8.73 3.84
C HIS A 127 1.45 -9.07 5.11
N GLN A 128 1.26 -8.28 6.16
CA GLN A 128 1.93 -8.47 7.45
C GLN A 128 1.13 -7.82 8.57
N VAL A 129 1.06 -8.50 9.70
CA VAL A 129 0.51 -8.00 10.96
C VAL A 129 1.61 -7.95 11.99
N VAL A 130 1.65 -6.88 12.77
CA VAL A 130 2.59 -6.72 13.89
C VAL A 130 1.79 -6.41 15.15
N SER A 131 2.05 -7.16 16.20
CA SER A 131 1.53 -6.91 17.55
C SER A 131 2.65 -6.44 18.46
N MET A 132 2.42 -5.38 19.19
CA MET A 132 3.43 -4.70 20.04
C MET A 132 2.91 -4.53 21.46
N SER A 133 3.83 -4.63 22.42
CA SER A 133 3.61 -4.25 23.82
C SER A 133 4.64 -3.22 24.22
N PHE A 134 4.19 -2.16 24.88
CA PHE A 134 5.02 -1.03 25.30
C PHE A 134 5.31 -1.07 26.80
N ALA A 135 6.36 -0.38 27.22
CA ALA A 135 6.79 -0.33 28.63
C ALA A 135 5.72 0.22 29.60
N SER A 136 4.74 0.96 29.09
CA SER A 136 3.58 1.46 29.85
C SER A 136 2.50 0.39 30.10
N GLY A 137 2.58 -0.78 29.45
CA GLY A 137 1.50 -1.77 29.40
C GLY A 137 0.52 -1.55 28.23
N ALA A 138 0.64 -0.46 27.49
CA ALA A 138 -0.13 -0.26 26.27
C ALA A 138 0.20 -1.33 25.22
N THR A 139 -0.76 -1.65 24.37
CA THR A 139 -0.59 -2.57 23.24
C THR A 139 -1.03 -1.92 21.95
N ALA A 140 -0.42 -2.32 20.85
CA ALA A 140 -0.83 -1.88 19.51
C ALA A 140 -0.77 -3.04 18.51
N THR A 141 -1.58 -2.93 17.46
CA THR A 141 -1.51 -3.78 16.29
C THR A 141 -1.37 -2.93 15.05
N PHE A 142 -0.55 -3.39 14.13
CA PHE A 142 -0.37 -2.76 12.82
C PHE A 142 -0.63 -3.79 11.74
N THR A 143 -1.37 -3.41 10.72
CA THR A 143 -1.63 -4.25 9.55
C THR A 143 -1.17 -3.55 8.28
N MET A 144 -0.27 -4.19 7.54
CA MET A 144 0.12 -3.80 6.20
C MET A 144 -0.41 -4.82 5.20
N THR A 145 -0.97 -4.35 4.10
CA THR A 145 -1.42 -5.22 3.01
C THR A 145 -1.28 -4.53 1.66
N ALA A 146 -0.96 -5.31 0.63
CA ALA A 146 -0.93 -4.86 -0.77
C ALA A 146 -2.29 -5.05 -1.49
N PHE A 147 -3.36 -5.43 -0.78
CA PHE A 147 -4.65 -5.84 -1.35
C PHE A 147 -5.76 -4.79 -1.21
N THR A 148 -5.42 -3.54 -0.97
CA THR A 148 -6.40 -2.46 -0.85
C THR A 148 -6.54 -1.69 -2.16
N GLN A 149 -7.77 -1.28 -2.47
CA GLN A 149 -8.02 -0.40 -3.61
C GLN A 149 -7.49 1.02 -3.37
N ARG A 150 -7.47 1.45 -2.11
CA ARG A 150 -7.00 2.77 -1.70
C ARG A 150 -5.68 2.64 -0.95
N CYS A 151 -4.76 3.56 -1.19
CA CYS A 151 -3.50 3.66 -0.47
C CYS A 151 -3.59 4.79 0.55
N TYR A 152 -3.98 4.47 1.77
CA TYR A 152 -4.14 5.44 2.87
C TYR A 152 -3.93 4.77 4.22
N ARG A 153 -3.92 5.56 5.28
CA ARG A 153 -3.81 5.09 6.66
C ARG A 153 -5.04 5.45 7.45
N THR A 154 -5.43 4.54 8.33
CA THR A 154 -6.38 4.80 9.41
C THR A 154 -5.71 4.49 10.73
N VAL A 155 -6.09 5.21 11.78
CA VAL A 155 -5.65 4.95 13.15
C VAL A 155 -6.86 4.96 14.07
N ARG A 156 -6.87 4.03 15.01
CA ARG A 156 -7.82 4.04 16.13
C ARG A 156 -7.05 3.87 17.42
N ILE A 157 -7.27 4.77 18.35
CA ILE A 157 -6.66 4.76 19.68
C ILE A 157 -7.79 4.63 20.69
N MET A 158 -7.72 3.61 21.53
CA MET A 158 -8.68 3.35 22.60
C MET A 158 -7.99 3.59 23.94
N GLY A 159 -8.49 4.54 24.71
CA GLY A 159 -7.94 4.93 25.99
C GLY A 159 -8.94 4.77 27.12
N THR A 160 -8.51 5.07 28.34
CA THR A 160 -9.32 4.97 29.56
C THR A 160 -10.39 6.07 29.67
N MET A 161 -10.30 7.12 28.85
CA MET A 161 -11.24 8.26 28.85
C MET A 161 -12.09 8.36 27.57
N GLY A 162 -11.87 7.45 26.62
CA GLY A 162 -12.56 7.47 25.34
C GLY A 162 -11.72 6.90 24.22
N GLU A 163 -12.04 7.23 22.98
CA GLU A 163 -11.33 6.79 21.79
C GLU A 163 -11.10 7.91 20.80
N LEU A 164 -10.14 7.69 19.91
CA LEU A 164 -9.82 8.58 18.80
C LEU A 164 -9.75 7.75 17.52
N GLU A 165 -10.35 8.25 16.44
CA GLU A 165 -10.23 7.71 15.09
C GLU A 165 -9.68 8.78 14.15
N GLY A 166 -8.70 8.41 13.34
CA GLY A 166 -8.14 9.25 12.30
C GLY A 166 -8.14 8.54 10.95
N ASP A 167 -8.44 9.29 9.90
CA ASP A 167 -8.42 8.83 8.51
C ASP A 167 -7.70 9.88 7.66
N MET A 168 -6.52 9.51 7.13
CA MET A 168 -5.71 10.39 6.29
C MET A 168 -6.34 10.73 4.94
N LEU A 169 -7.40 10.05 4.52
CA LEU A 169 -8.07 10.34 3.25
C LEU A 169 -9.11 11.45 3.41
N SER A 170 -9.72 11.54 4.57
CA SER A 170 -10.72 12.56 4.90
C SER A 170 -10.13 13.77 5.60
N ASP A 171 -8.83 13.71 5.97
CA ASP A 171 -8.13 14.72 6.78
C ASP A 171 -8.91 15.07 8.04
N ARG A 172 -9.45 14.02 8.70
CA ARG A 172 -10.35 14.16 9.82
C ARG A 172 -9.94 13.30 11.00
N ILE A 173 -10.05 13.88 12.21
CA ILE A 173 -9.92 13.18 13.49
C ILE A 173 -11.22 13.29 14.23
N THR A 174 -11.75 12.15 14.69
CA THR A 174 -12.93 12.11 15.57
C THR A 174 -12.50 11.68 16.97
N VAL A 175 -12.80 12.51 17.95
CA VAL A 175 -12.53 12.24 19.38
C VAL A 175 -13.84 11.97 20.08
N ARG A 176 -13.93 10.82 20.76
CA ARG A 176 -15.12 10.41 21.54
C ARG A 176 -14.71 10.21 22.99
N ARG A 177 -15.12 11.12 23.86
CA ARG A 177 -14.93 11.00 25.31
C ARG A 177 -16.15 10.37 25.94
N PHE A 178 -15.96 9.53 26.93
CA PHE A 178 -17.08 8.88 27.60
C PHE A 178 -18.01 9.93 28.23
N GLY A 179 -19.30 9.89 27.86
CA GLY A 179 -20.32 10.80 28.38
C GLY A 179 -20.38 12.20 27.76
N GLU A 180 -19.55 12.45 26.74
CA GLU A 180 -19.52 13.72 26.01
C GLU A 180 -19.95 13.52 24.54
N PRO A 181 -20.42 14.57 23.86
CA PRO A 181 -20.65 14.55 22.42
C PRO A 181 -19.35 14.31 21.65
N ASP A 182 -19.47 13.73 20.45
CA ASP A 182 -18.34 13.56 19.54
C ASP A 182 -17.75 14.92 19.13
N GLU A 183 -16.44 15.04 19.20
CA GLU A 183 -15.68 16.18 18.69
C GLU A 183 -15.03 15.78 17.37
N VAL A 184 -15.27 16.54 16.31
CA VAL A 184 -14.68 16.35 14.98
C VAL A 184 -13.70 17.47 14.69
N ILE A 185 -12.48 17.10 14.39
CA ILE A 185 -11.40 18.02 14.02
C ILE A 185 -11.10 17.79 12.53
N ASP A 186 -11.37 18.78 11.71
CA ASP A 186 -10.97 18.84 10.30
C ASP A 186 -9.57 19.48 10.23
N LEU A 187 -8.62 18.86 9.46
CA LEU A 187 -7.21 19.24 9.38
C LEU A 187 -6.92 20.10 8.14
#